data_72662cf25ffd7262a71c20c28190acee
#
_entry.id   72662cf25ffd7262a71c20c28190acee
#
_cell.length_a   1.000
_cell.length_b   1.000
_cell.length_c   1.000
_cell.angle_alpha   90.00
_cell.angle_beta   90.00
_cell.angle_gamma   90.00
#
_symmetry.space_group_name_H-M   'P 1'
#
loop_
_entity.id
_entity.type
_entity.pdbx_description
1 polymer ?
#
loop_
_entity_poly.entity_id
_entity_poly.type
_entity_poly.pdbx_seq_one_letter_code
_entity_poly.pdbx_strand_id
1 'polypeptide(L)'
;MRKVDGLMKVLREAHCSPCLFLEQVTGTHWVGVEFLKHLPADWKCVHRDAVRFCEAVHQAGCGRIDLMPETICCEGARRAFGWMKNRNETLVQHLSEKTGVSSDRARELVERVPVLADPCAGVRVGDCTHADVLVTYVRPEAAMRLVRLWETATGRSLHVDISSIMAVCGNAVVKAYISQSISI
;
A
#
# COMPACT_ATOMS: atom_id res chain seq x y z
N MET A 1 -12.08 10.09 -9.10
CA MET A 1 -12.90 9.48 -8.04
C MET A 1 -14.02 8.51 -8.49
N ARG A 2 -14.42 8.33 -9.75
CA ARG A 2 -15.69 7.67 -10.09
C ARG A 2 -15.64 6.27 -10.72
N LYS A 3 -14.50 5.57 -10.86
CA LYS A 3 -14.47 4.29 -11.60
C LYS A 3 -14.00 3.07 -10.80
N VAL A 4 -13.12 3.22 -9.83
CA VAL A 4 -12.84 2.16 -8.84
C VAL A 4 -14.07 2.00 -7.92
N ASP A 5 -14.76 3.11 -7.65
CA ASP A 5 -16.06 3.12 -6.96
C ASP A 5 -17.10 2.20 -7.62
N GLY A 6 -17.07 2.04 -8.95
CA GLY A 6 -18.02 1.19 -9.67
C GLY A 6 -17.85 -0.29 -9.35
N LEU A 7 -16.62 -0.83 -9.45
CA LEU A 7 -16.36 -2.24 -9.16
C LEU A 7 -16.55 -2.53 -7.67
N MET A 8 -15.99 -1.68 -6.80
CA MET A 8 -16.15 -1.80 -5.35
C MET A 8 -17.60 -1.67 -4.91
N LYS A 9 -18.39 -0.82 -5.58
CA LYS A 9 -19.82 -0.69 -5.33
C LYS A 9 -20.58 -1.96 -5.73
N VAL A 10 -20.31 -2.48 -6.93
CA VAL A 10 -20.94 -3.74 -7.41
C VAL A 10 -20.60 -4.90 -6.50
N LEU A 11 -19.33 -5.03 -6.06
CA LEU A 11 -18.92 -6.10 -5.15
C LEU A 11 -19.56 -5.95 -3.75
N ARG A 12 -19.71 -4.72 -3.24
CA ARG A 12 -20.42 -4.44 -1.98
C ARG A 12 -21.93 -4.74 -2.10
N GLU A 13 -22.55 -4.35 -3.19
CA GLU A 13 -23.97 -4.63 -3.47
C GLU A 13 -24.24 -6.14 -3.62
N ALA A 14 -23.26 -6.89 -4.12
CA ALA A 14 -23.35 -8.35 -4.21
C ALA A 14 -23.07 -9.08 -2.89
N HIS A 15 -22.89 -8.35 -1.78
CA HIS A 15 -22.48 -8.89 -0.47
C HIS A 15 -21.21 -9.77 -0.51
N CYS A 16 -20.37 -9.60 -1.55
CA CYS A 16 -19.09 -10.28 -1.68
C CYS A 16 -17.99 -9.39 -1.11
N SER A 17 -17.13 -9.95 -0.26
CA SER A 17 -15.89 -9.28 0.08
C SER A 17 -15.06 -9.08 -1.20
N PRO A 18 -14.61 -7.85 -1.53
CA PRO A 18 -13.76 -7.61 -2.69
C PRO A 18 -12.52 -8.50 -2.71
N CYS A 19 -11.94 -8.76 -1.54
CA CYS A 19 -10.78 -9.65 -1.42
C CYS A 19 -11.11 -11.09 -1.80
N LEU A 20 -12.22 -11.64 -1.34
CA LEU A 20 -12.62 -13.01 -1.68
C LEU A 20 -12.85 -13.18 -3.19
N PHE A 21 -13.49 -12.20 -3.83
CA PHE A 21 -13.66 -12.22 -5.28
C PHE A 21 -12.31 -12.21 -6.01
N LEU A 22 -11.42 -11.30 -5.62
CA LEU A 22 -10.08 -11.19 -6.21
C LEU A 22 -9.24 -12.45 -5.95
N GLU A 23 -9.37 -13.06 -4.78
CA GLU A 23 -8.72 -14.35 -4.47
C GLU A 23 -9.19 -15.47 -5.39
N GLN A 24 -10.49 -15.57 -5.65
CA GLN A 24 -11.03 -16.56 -6.59
C GLN A 24 -10.49 -16.37 -8.01
N VAL A 25 -10.37 -15.12 -8.45
CA VAL A 25 -9.89 -14.78 -9.80
C VAL A 25 -8.37 -14.97 -9.94
N THR A 26 -7.61 -14.59 -8.92
CA THR A 26 -6.14 -14.56 -8.99
C THR A 26 -5.45 -15.76 -8.35
N GLY A 27 -6.14 -16.47 -7.49
CA GLY A 27 -5.56 -17.57 -6.70
C GLY A 27 -4.56 -17.06 -5.65
N THR A 28 -4.63 -15.78 -5.27
CA THR A 28 -3.72 -15.15 -4.31
C THR A 28 -4.48 -14.39 -3.25
N HIS A 29 -3.92 -14.36 -2.04
CA HIS A 29 -4.51 -13.61 -0.92
C HIS A 29 -4.39 -12.10 -1.11
N TRP A 30 -5.47 -11.37 -0.80
CA TRP A 30 -5.55 -9.92 -0.88
C TRP A 30 -5.74 -9.31 0.49
N VAL A 31 -5.08 -8.19 0.71
CA VAL A 31 -5.09 -7.44 1.96
C VAL A 31 -5.57 -6.02 1.70
N GLY A 32 -6.53 -5.57 2.47
CA GLY A 32 -6.98 -4.19 2.44
C GLY A 32 -6.06 -3.28 3.26
N VAL A 33 -5.85 -2.06 2.77
CA VAL A 33 -5.19 -0.98 3.50
C VAL A 33 -6.15 0.19 3.57
N GLU A 34 -6.43 0.65 4.78
CA GLU A 34 -7.31 1.80 5.07
C GLU A 34 -6.49 2.90 5.76
N PHE A 35 -6.55 4.13 5.22
CA PHE A 35 -5.91 5.29 5.83
C PHE A 35 -6.90 6.01 6.74
N LEU A 36 -6.65 6.01 8.03
CA LEU A 36 -7.53 6.56 9.03
C LEU A 36 -7.21 8.03 9.31
N LYS A 37 -8.18 8.91 9.13
CA LYS A 37 -8.07 10.33 9.49
C LYS A 37 -8.12 10.52 11.01
N HIS A 38 -8.88 9.68 11.69
CA HIS A 38 -9.02 9.66 13.14
C HIS A 38 -8.95 8.21 13.63
N LEU A 39 -8.36 8.00 14.79
CA LEU A 39 -8.33 6.68 15.38
C LEU A 39 -9.74 6.34 15.92
N PRO A 40 -10.35 5.23 15.51
CA PRO A 40 -11.66 4.83 16.01
C PRO A 40 -11.59 4.39 17.47
N ALA A 41 -12.74 4.44 18.16
CA ALA A 41 -12.81 4.08 19.58
C ALA A 41 -12.45 2.61 19.87
N ASP A 42 -12.63 1.74 18.87
CA ASP A 42 -12.28 0.32 18.93
C ASP A 42 -10.83 0.03 18.52
N TRP A 43 -10.00 1.08 18.41
CA TRP A 43 -8.60 0.94 18.02
C TRP A 43 -7.86 0.02 18.98
N LYS A 44 -7.33 -1.05 18.45
CA LYS A 44 -6.50 -1.98 19.19
C LYS A 44 -5.11 -2.00 18.57
N CYS A 45 -4.18 -1.34 19.21
CA CYS A 45 -2.77 -1.53 18.86
C CYS A 45 -2.39 -2.97 19.26
N VAL A 46 -2.41 -3.88 18.30
CA VAL A 46 -2.15 -5.32 18.53
C VAL A 46 -0.66 -5.59 18.70
N HIS A 47 0.19 -4.73 18.14
CA HIS A 47 1.63 -4.90 18.22
C HIS A 47 2.24 -4.00 19.28
N ARG A 48 2.80 -4.63 20.33
CA ARG A 48 3.65 -3.94 21.31
C ARG A 48 5.05 -3.66 20.75
N ASP A 49 5.48 -4.45 19.79
CA ASP A 49 6.77 -4.33 19.14
C ASP A 49 6.66 -3.58 17.81
N ALA A 50 7.70 -2.83 17.48
CA ALA A 50 7.75 -2.08 16.23
C ALA A 50 7.87 -3.03 15.03
N VAL A 51 6.96 -2.91 14.05
CA VAL A 51 6.86 -3.77 12.87
C VAL A 51 7.14 -2.98 11.59
N ARG A 52 7.68 -3.63 10.57
CA ARG A 52 7.75 -3.04 9.23
C ARG A 52 6.39 -3.13 8.55
N PHE A 53 6.02 -2.10 7.80
CA PHE A 53 4.73 -2.11 7.10
C PHE A 53 4.55 -3.30 6.15
N CYS A 54 5.58 -3.67 5.40
CA CYS A 54 5.54 -4.83 4.51
C CYS A 54 5.34 -6.16 5.28
N GLU A 55 5.88 -6.28 6.48
CA GLU A 55 5.66 -7.42 7.36
C GLU A 55 4.22 -7.44 7.88
N ALA A 56 3.67 -6.28 8.27
CA ALA A 56 2.28 -6.16 8.67
C ALA A 56 1.33 -6.55 7.54
N VAL A 57 1.57 -6.10 6.30
CA VAL A 57 0.78 -6.52 5.13
C VAL A 57 0.86 -8.03 4.92
N HIS A 58 2.04 -8.62 5.07
CA HIS A 58 2.20 -10.08 4.93
C HIS A 58 1.50 -10.86 6.04
N GLN A 59 1.51 -10.35 7.27
CA GLN A 59 0.89 -10.99 8.43
C GLN A 59 -0.63 -10.80 8.50
N ALA A 60 -1.15 -9.73 7.89
CA ALA A 60 -2.56 -9.38 7.92
C ALA A 60 -3.49 -10.42 7.28
N GLY A 61 -2.95 -11.38 6.51
CA GLY A 61 -3.69 -12.56 6.02
C GLY A 61 -4.36 -13.37 7.12
N CYS A 62 -3.96 -13.18 8.37
CA CYS A 62 -4.51 -13.87 9.54
C CYS A 62 -5.44 -12.99 10.39
N GLY A 63 -5.72 -11.74 9.97
CA GLY A 63 -6.57 -10.83 10.72
C GLY A 63 -6.28 -9.34 10.49
N ARG A 64 -6.89 -8.51 11.33
CA ARG A 64 -6.72 -7.06 11.30
C ARG A 64 -5.49 -6.63 12.11
N ILE A 65 -4.69 -5.75 11.52
CA ILE A 65 -3.54 -5.10 12.15
C ILE A 65 -3.72 -3.59 12.07
N ASP A 66 -3.75 -2.93 13.21
CA ASP A 66 -3.85 -1.48 13.32
C ASP A 66 -2.45 -0.89 13.62
N LEU A 67 -1.98 0.03 12.80
CA LEU A 67 -0.63 0.60 12.82
C LEU A 67 -0.66 2.11 13.08
N MET A 68 0.22 2.58 13.96
CA MET A 68 0.43 3.99 14.28
C MET A 68 1.87 4.40 13.98
N PRO A 69 2.18 5.71 13.98
CA PRO A 69 3.56 6.18 13.80
C PRO A 69 4.57 5.52 14.73
N GLU A 70 4.17 5.21 15.97
CA GLU A 70 5.01 4.63 17.02
C GLU A 70 5.24 3.12 16.82
N THR A 71 4.31 2.44 16.15
CA THR A 71 4.37 0.98 15.95
C THR A 71 5.08 0.59 14.66
N ILE A 72 5.37 1.52 13.78
CA ILE A 72 6.13 1.27 12.56
C ILE A 72 7.60 1.64 12.74
N CYS A 73 8.49 0.63 12.58
CA CYS A 73 9.93 0.83 12.70
C CYS A 73 10.60 1.26 11.39
N CYS A 74 9.97 1.10 10.22
CA CYS A 74 10.61 1.46 8.95
C CYS A 74 10.33 2.93 8.57
N GLU A 75 11.41 3.69 8.39
CA GLU A 75 11.34 5.11 8.01
C GLU A 75 10.65 5.32 6.66
N GLY A 76 10.79 4.39 5.72
CA GLY A 76 10.13 4.45 4.42
C GLY A 76 8.62 4.52 4.52
N ALA A 77 7.99 3.69 5.36
CA ALA A 77 6.55 3.73 5.60
C ALA A 77 6.15 5.00 6.36
N ARG A 78 6.90 5.38 7.40
CA ARG A 78 6.64 6.61 8.15
C ARG A 78 6.67 7.85 7.25
N ARG A 79 7.61 7.88 6.30
CA ARG A 79 7.68 8.93 5.30
C ARG A 79 6.48 8.88 4.35
N ALA A 80 6.20 7.71 3.75
CA ALA A 80 5.13 7.55 2.78
C ALA A 80 3.76 7.95 3.33
N PHE A 81 3.50 7.64 4.62
CA PHE A 81 2.25 8.00 5.31
C PHE A 81 2.21 9.43 5.88
N GLY A 82 3.23 10.24 5.58
CA GLY A 82 3.30 11.61 6.03
C GLY A 82 3.68 11.79 7.51
N TRP A 83 4.10 10.74 8.19
CA TRP A 83 4.44 10.78 9.62
C TRP A 83 5.85 11.31 9.93
N MET A 84 6.68 11.47 8.91
CA MET A 84 8.01 12.07 9.03
C MET A 84 8.01 13.46 8.38
N LYS A 85 8.12 14.49 9.19
CA LYS A 85 8.36 15.85 8.72
C LYS A 85 9.89 16.04 8.57
N ASN A 86 10.36 16.30 7.35
CA ASN A 86 11.71 16.80 7.05
C ASN A 86 12.93 15.90 7.37
N ARG A 87 12.81 14.57 7.38
CA ARG A 87 13.98 13.69 7.62
C ARG A 87 14.19 12.66 6.51
N ASN A 88 14.44 13.14 5.29
CA ASN A 88 14.87 12.24 4.20
C ASN A 88 16.35 11.81 4.36
N GLU A 89 17.14 12.54 5.17
CA GLU A 89 18.60 12.32 5.27
C GLU A 89 18.95 10.92 5.78
N THR A 90 18.26 10.42 6.80
CA THR A 90 18.50 9.05 7.30
C THR A 90 18.17 7.99 6.26
N LEU A 91 17.07 8.17 5.51
CA LEU A 91 16.71 7.28 4.40
C LEU A 91 17.73 7.36 3.25
N VAL A 92 18.19 8.56 2.91
CA VAL A 92 19.21 8.79 1.88
C VAL A 92 20.52 8.11 2.27
N GLN A 93 20.98 8.34 3.49
CA GLN A 93 22.18 7.71 4.01
C GLN A 93 22.06 6.18 3.97
N HIS A 94 20.99 5.64 4.53
CA HIS A 94 20.76 4.20 4.57
C HIS A 94 20.70 3.58 3.16
N LEU A 95 20.04 4.25 2.21
CA LEU A 95 19.96 3.80 0.83
C LEU A 95 21.35 3.82 0.17
N SER A 96 22.10 4.92 0.34
CA SER A 96 23.45 5.07 -0.18
C SER A 96 24.40 3.97 0.36
N GLU A 97 24.38 3.75 1.67
CA GLU A 97 25.22 2.74 2.32
C GLU A 97 24.87 1.31 1.86
N LYS A 98 23.60 0.99 1.71
CA LYS A 98 23.17 -0.36 1.33
C LYS A 98 23.35 -0.68 -0.15
N THR A 99 23.22 0.32 -1.02
CA THR A 99 23.24 0.10 -2.47
C THR A 99 24.52 0.56 -3.14
N GLY A 100 25.37 1.32 -2.44
CA GLY A 100 26.59 1.90 -2.99
C GLY A 100 26.36 3.06 -3.97
N VAL A 101 25.09 3.57 -4.12
CA VAL A 101 24.83 4.74 -4.95
C VAL A 101 25.25 6.01 -4.22
N SER A 102 25.57 7.08 -4.97
CA SER A 102 25.89 8.37 -4.36
C SER A 102 24.73 8.93 -3.55
N SER A 103 25.03 9.75 -2.55
CA SER A 103 23.99 10.39 -1.71
C SER A 103 23.02 11.25 -2.53
N ASP A 104 23.51 11.94 -3.57
CA ASP A 104 22.64 12.70 -4.47
C ASP A 104 21.66 11.80 -5.23
N ARG A 105 22.17 10.69 -5.74
CA ARG A 105 21.30 9.70 -6.42
C ARG A 105 20.32 9.04 -5.45
N ALA A 106 20.75 8.73 -4.25
CA ALA A 106 19.88 8.21 -3.19
C ALA A 106 18.78 9.22 -2.85
N ARG A 107 19.09 10.52 -2.78
CA ARG A 107 18.14 11.61 -2.53
C ARG A 107 17.08 11.69 -3.64
N GLU A 108 17.51 11.72 -4.91
CA GLU A 108 16.57 11.69 -6.03
C GLU A 108 15.60 10.50 -5.97
N LEU A 109 16.11 9.33 -5.65
CA LEU A 109 15.30 8.10 -5.56
C LEU A 109 14.29 8.18 -4.41
N VAL A 110 14.70 8.67 -3.25
CA VAL A 110 13.82 8.86 -2.09
C VAL A 110 12.75 9.90 -2.38
N GLU A 111 13.10 11.02 -3.04
CA GLU A 111 12.17 12.10 -3.36
C GLU A 111 11.10 11.70 -4.38
N ARG A 112 11.38 10.78 -5.27
CA ARG A 112 10.41 10.23 -6.24
C ARG A 112 9.31 9.40 -5.60
N VAL A 113 9.54 8.87 -4.39
CA VAL A 113 8.52 8.08 -3.72
C VAL A 113 7.40 8.98 -3.22
N PRO A 114 6.15 8.72 -3.60
CA PRO A 114 5.03 9.54 -3.19
C PRO A 114 4.80 9.52 -1.67
N VAL A 115 4.29 10.63 -1.16
CA VAL A 115 3.97 10.85 0.25
C VAL A 115 2.53 11.33 0.34
N LEU A 116 1.79 10.90 1.34
CA LEU A 116 0.48 11.46 1.62
C LEU A 116 0.61 12.94 1.95
N ALA A 117 -0.16 13.78 1.26
CA ALA A 117 -0.18 15.22 1.50
C ALA A 117 -0.69 15.54 2.91
N ASP A 118 -1.76 14.84 3.31
CA ASP A 118 -2.32 14.91 4.65
C ASP A 118 -1.93 13.64 5.41
N PRO A 119 -1.14 13.75 6.50
CA PRO A 119 -0.78 12.61 7.32
C PRO A 119 -2.01 11.90 7.87
N CYS A 120 -2.08 10.59 7.72
CA CYS A 120 -3.12 9.81 8.39
C CYS A 120 -2.83 9.66 9.89
N ALA A 121 -3.89 9.50 10.70
CA ALA A 121 -3.74 9.24 12.13
C ALA A 121 -3.25 7.81 12.42
N GLY A 122 -3.61 6.88 11.53
CA GLY A 122 -3.20 5.49 11.58
C GLY A 122 -3.47 4.77 10.27
N VAL A 123 -2.98 3.56 10.15
CA VAL A 123 -3.21 2.67 8.99
C VAL A 123 -3.75 1.35 9.50
N ARG A 124 -4.86 0.93 8.95
CA ARG A 124 -5.44 -0.39 9.18
C ARG A 124 -5.11 -1.30 8.02
N VAL A 125 -4.63 -2.51 8.33
CA VAL A 125 -4.28 -3.53 7.34
C VAL A 125 -5.05 -4.79 7.67
N GLY A 126 -5.70 -5.41 6.68
CA GLY A 126 -6.47 -6.64 6.88
C GLY A 126 -7.71 -6.73 6.01
N ASP A 127 -8.89 -6.59 6.60
CA ASP A 127 -10.16 -6.68 5.88
C ASP A 127 -10.26 -5.64 4.76
N CYS A 128 -10.86 -6.06 3.65
CA CYS A 128 -11.03 -5.24 2.46
C CYS A 128 -12.34 -4.44 2.42
N THR A 129 -13.20 -4.55 3.42
CA THR A 129 -14.55 -3.97 3.40
C THR A 129 -14.54 -2.45 3.26
N HIS A 130 -13.58 -1.80 3.90
CA HIS A 130 -13.41 -0.34 3.90
C HIS A 130 -12.04 0.08 3.37
N ALA A 131 -11.35 -0.80 2.64
CA ALA A 131 -10.02 -0.52 2.15
C ALA A 131 -9.99 0.62 1.13
N ASP A 132 -9.02 1.51 1.28
CA ASP A 132 -8.67 2.53 0.29
C ASP A 132 -7.81 1.92 -0.82
N VAL A 133 -6.98 0.94 -0.47
CA VAL A 133 -6.07 0.24 -1.39
C VAL A 133 -6.10 -1.26 -1.11
N LEU A 134 -6.10 -2.05 -2.18
CA LEU A 134 -5.95 -3.50 -2.10
C LEU A 134 -4.52 -3.88 -2.50
N VAL A 135 -3.89 -4.70 -1.67
CA VAL A 135 -2.50 -5.14 -1.86
C VAL A 135 -2.46 -6.66 -1.92
N THR A 136 -1.67 -7.19 -2.84
CA THR A 136 -1.38 -8.62 -2.91
C THR A 136 0.03 -8.87 -3.40
N TYR A 137 0.58 -10.02 -3.01
CA TYR A 137 1.83 -10.54 -3.55
C TYR A 137 1.50 -11.60 -4.59
N VAL A 138 1.76 -11.33 -5.85
CA VAL A 138 1.41 -12.20 -6.96
C VAL A 138 2.64 -12.67 -7.73
N ARG A 139 2.53 -13.84 -8.35
CA ARG A 139 3.50 -14.28 -9.36
C ARG A 139 3.31 -13.45 -10.63
N PRO A 140 4.34 -13.30 -11.48
CA PRO A 140 4.26 -12.51 -12.72
C PRO A 140 3.07 -12.89 -13.61
N GLU A 141 2.73 -14.18 -13.69
CA GLU A 141 1.61 -14.66 -14.50
C GLU A 141 0.26 -14.17 -13.98
N ALA A 142 0.09 -14.11 -12.65
CA ALA A 142 -1.11 -13.59 -12.02
C ALA A 142 -1.19 -12.07 -12.18
N ALA A 143 -0.07 -11.35 -12.07
CA ALA A 143 0.00 -9.92 -12.36
C ALA A 143 -0.45 -9.62 -13.81
N MET A 144 0.01 -10.39 -14.78
CA MET A 144 -0.41 -10.22 -16.18
C MET A 144 -1.90 -10.50 -16.40
N ARG A 145 -2.50 -11.44 -15.65
CA ARG A 145 -3.97 -11.65 -15.69
C ARG A 145 -4.72 -10.44 -15.16
N LEU A 146 -4.25 -9.84 -14.06
CA LEU A 146 -4.86 -8.62 -13.50
C LEU A 146 -4.78 -7.45 -14.48
N VAL A 147 -3.63 -7.25 -15.14
CA VAL A 147 -3.47 -6.22 -16.17
C VAL A 147 -4.49 -6.44 -17.30
N ARG A 148 -4.58 -7.67 -17.83
CA ARG A 148 -5.56 -7.99 -18.89
C ARG A 148 -7.01 -7.76 -18.45
N LEU A 149 -7.37 -8.17 -17.23
CA LEU A 149 -8.70 -7.93 -16.67
C LEU A 149 -9.00 -6.45 -16.59
N TRP A 150 -8.05 -5.66 -16.12
CA TRP A 150 -8.18 -4.20 -16.05
C TRP A 150 -8.38 -3.59 -17.44
N GLU A 151 -7.53 -3.91 -18.41
CA GLU A 151 -7.63 -3.41 -19.78
C GLU A 151 -8.95 -3.80 -20.44
N THR A 152 -9.37 -5.06 -20.25
CA THR A 152 -10.66 -5.54 -20.78
C THR A 152 -11.84 -4.82 -20.15
N ALA A 153 -11.82 -4.63 -18.83
CA ALA A 153 -12.92 -4.00 -18.10
C ALA A 153 -13.00 -2.49 -18.33
N THR A 154 -11.89 -1.82 -18.60
CA THR A 154 -11.83 -0.35 -18.70
C THR A 154 -11.64 0.15 -20.12
N GLY A 155 -11.19 -0.70 -21.06
CA GLY A 155 -10.78 -0.31 -22.40
C GLY A 155 -9.54 0.60 -22.43
N ARG A 156 -8.73 0.60 -21.39
CA ARG A 156 -7.56 1.48 -21.24
C ARG A 156 -6.32 0.66 -20.97
N SER A 157 -5.21 1.04 -21.60
CA SER A 157 -3.90 0.49 -21.28
C SER A 157 -3.47 0.89 -19.87
N LEU A 158 -2.84 -0.05 -19.16
CA LEU A 158 -2.30 0.18 -17.83
C LEU A 158 -0.83 0.57 -17.92
N HIS A 159 -0.50 1.72 -17.35
CA HIS A 159 0.89 2.08 -17.14
C HIS A 159 1.37 1.48 -15.81
N VAL A 160 2.41 0.67 -15.87
CA VAL A 160 2.99 -0.01 -14.72
C VAL A 160 4.34 0.60 -14.40
N ASP A 161 4.48 1.11 -13.17
CA ASP A 161 5.77 1.53 -12.65
C ASP A 161 6.31 0.46 -11.70
N ILE A 162 7.51 -0.03 -12.01
CA ILE A 162 8.21 -0.99 -11.15
C ILE A 162 9.28 -0.23 -10.38
N SER A 163 9.20 -0.26 -9.05
CA SER A 163 10.20 0.34 -8.17
C SER A 163 10.53 -0.60 -7.02
N SER A 164 11.83 -0.74 -6.76
CA SER A 164 12.33 -1.53 -5.63
C SER A 164 12.44 -0.72 -4.33
N ILE A 165 12.34 0.61 -4.41
CA ILE A 165 12.53 1.50 -3.26
C ILE A 165 11.17 1.78 -2.64
N MET A 166 11.04 1.49 -1.34
CA MET A 166 9.76 1.60 -0.61
C MET A 166 8.61 0.96 -1.40
N ALA A 167 8.88 -0.23 -1.98
CA ALA A 167 8.02 -0.86 -2.96
C ALA A 167 6.58 -1.04 -2.46
N VAL A 168 6.39 -1.51 -1.23
CA VAL A 168 5.06 -1.76 -0.68
C VAL A 168 4.41 -0.47 -0.18
N CYS A 169 5.03 0.24 0.76
CA CYS A 169 4.40 1.40 1.41
C CYS A 169 4.25 2.61 0.48
N GLY A 170 5.31 2.99 -0.24
CA GLY A 170 5.31 4.15 -1.10
C GLY A 170 4.71 3.87 -2.47
N ASN A 171 5.29 2.92 -3.20
CA ASN A 171 4.93 2.70 -4.59
C ASN A 171 3.66 1.85 -4.77
N ALA A 172 3.49 0.74 -4.07
CA ALA A 172 2.28 -0.06 -4.21
C ALA A 172 1.06 0.60 -3.53
N VAL A 173 1.23 1.15 -2.32
CA VAL A 173 0.09 1.63 -1.52
C VAL A 173 -0.17 3.11 -1.72
N VAL A 174 0.77 3.99 -1.35
CA VAL A 174 0.52 5.45 -1.40
C VAL A 174 0.36 5.94 -2.84
N LYS A 175 1.15 5.42 -3.79
CA LYS A 175 1.00 5.77 -5.19
C LYS A 175 -0.36 5.33 -5.75
N ALA A 176 -0.79 4.09 -5.48
CA ALA A 176 -2.09 3.60 -5.91
C ALA A 176 -3.23 4.43 -5.32
N TYR A 177 -3.14 4.80 -4.05
CA TYR A 177 -4.10 5.67 -3.38
C TYR A 177 -4.21 7.05 -4.02
N ILE A 178 -3.07 7.73 -4.24
CA ILE A 178 -3.06 9.08 -4.83
C ILE A 178 -3.50 9.07 -6.29
N SER A 179 -2.99 8.13 -7.09
CA SER A 179 -3.27 8.06 -8.53
C SER A 179 -4.59 7.36 -8.85
N GLN A 180 -5.18 6.68 -7.87
CA GLN A 180 -6.36 5.81 -8.03
C GLN A 180 -6.19 4.83 -9.19
N SER A 181 -5.02 4.24 -9.28
CA SER A 181 -4.60 3.30 -10.31
C SER A 181 -3.98 2.04 -9.71
N ILE A 182 -3.63 1.10 -10.56
CA ILE A 182 -2.85 -0.07 -10.16
C ILE A 182 -1.37 0.33 -10.14
N SER A 183 -0.66 -0.05 -9.07
CA SER A 183 0.80 0.03 -8.97
C SER A 183 1.36 -1.38 -8.76
N ILE A 184 2.44 -1.73 -9.45
CA ILE A 184 3.11 -3.04 -9.35
C ILE A 184 4.56 -2.81 -8.93
#